data_8551eb8a63be5e34134d43d5bc5cf4f7
#
_entry.id   8551eb8a63be5e34134d43d5bc5cf4f7
#
_cell.length_a   1.000
_cell.length_b   1.000
_cell.length_c   1.000
_cell.angle_alpha   90.00
_cell.angle_beta   90.00
_cell.angle_gamma   90.00
#
_symmetry.space_group_name_H-M   'P 1'
#
loop_
_entity.id
_entity.type
_entity.pdbx_description
1 polymer ?
#
loop_
_entity_poly.entity_id
_entity_poly.type
_entity_poly.pdbx_seq_one_letter_code
_entity_poly.pdbx_strand_id
1 'polypeptide(L)'
;MQDRLWRIPVLTTLVVAPLIIGACSTGGQSSGIARGPSDGALEARVAAPPDTVIQRAWETLRADGVTPRSFQRSTGDSANVASMESEWIYIPNVYPTAPLGSLPESEKYVKMLFWAQPFRGGTVLYIEPIYNPADLPTEPTNWARTRTLPPAHPAWQYVQY
;
A
#
# COMPACT_ATOMS: atom_id res chain seq x y z
N MET A 1 -37.54 59.48 -48.88
CA MET A 1 -37.64 60.17 -47.58
C MET A 1 -36.94 59.32 -46.53
N GLN A 2 -35.83 59.84 -46.07
CA GLN A 2 -35.05 59.61 -44.87
C GLN A 2 -34.42 58.25 -44.62
N ASP A 3 -33.15 58.33 -44.88
CA ASP A 3 -31.98 57.63 -44.30
C ASP A 3 -32.06 57.37 -42.84
N ARG A 4 -31.66 56.16 -42.40
CA ARG A 4 -31.03 55.97 -41.09
C ARG A 4 -29.88 54.98 -41.20
N LEU A 5 -28.74 55.56 -41.04
CA LEU A 5 -27.42 54.96 -40.85
C LEU A 5 -27.38 53.91 -39.74
N TRP A 6 -26.91 52.75 -40.08
CA TRP A 6 -26.59 51.69 -39.12
C TRP A 6 -25.18 51.91 -38.51
N ARG A 7 -25.14 52.20 -37.28
CA ARG A 7 -23.88 52.20 -36.49
C ARG A 7 -23.61 50.80 -35.97
N ILE A 8 -22.47 50.24 -36.41
CA ILE A 8 -21.92 48.98 -35.95
C ILE A 8 -21.20 49.25 -34.63
N PRO A 9 -21.55 48.57 -33.52
CA PRO A 9 -20.74 48.64 -32.31
C PRO A 9 -19.51 47.73 -32.44
N VAL A 10 -18.36 48.30 -32.18
CA VAL A 10 -17.08 47.66 -32.11
C VAL A 10 -17.11 46.61 -31.02
N LEU A 11 -16.96 45.36 -31.41
CA LEU A 11 -16.82 44.23 -30.46
C LEU A 11 -15.43 44.30 -29.86
N THR A 12 -15.34 44.71 -28.62
CA THR A 12 -14.11 44.65 -27.81
C THR A 12 -13.85 43.20 -27.43
N THR A 13 -12.89 42.61 -28.12
CA THR A 13 -12.44 41.22 -27.80
C THR A 13 -11.67 41.24 -26.48
N LEU A 14 -12.30 40.78 -25.42
CA LEU A 14 -11.68 40.58 -24.13
C LEU A 14 -10.82 39.30 -24.21
N VAL A 15 -9.50 39.47 -24.33
CA VAL A 15 -8.54 38.37 -24.25
C VAL A 15 -8.42 37.97 -22.78
N VAL A 16 -9.12 36.91 -22.41
CA VAL A 16 -8.93 36.26 -21.12
C VAL A 16 -7.69 35.35 -21.22
N ALA A 17 -6.59 35.81 -20.69
CA ALA A 17 -5.40 34.98 -20.52
C ALA A 17 -5.69 33.87 -19.45
N PRO A 18 -5.48 32.57 -19.74
CA PRO A 18 -5.57 31.55 -18.70
C PRO A 18 -4.40 31.71 -17.75
N LEU A 19 -4.68 32.12 -16.52
CA LEU A 19 -3.76 31.95 -15.41
C LEU A 19 -3.56 30.44 -15.18
N ILE A 20 -2.45 29.92 -15.67
CA ILE A 20 -1.98 28.58 -15.30
C ILE A 20 -1.48 28.71 -13.87
N ILE A 21 -2.37 28.49 -12.91
CA ILE A 21 -2.00 28.23 -11.52
C ILE A 21 -1.34 26.85 -11.53
N GLY A 22 -0.03 26.85 -11.61
CA GLY A 22 0.79 25.66 -11.33
C GLY A 22 0.50 25.22 -9.90
N ALA A 23 -0.44 24.31 -9.73
CA ALA A 23 -0.56 23.56 -8.50
C ALA A 23 0.71 22.73 -8.38
N CYS A 24 1.70 23.24 -7.67
CA CYS A 24 2.71 22.40 -7.04
C CYS A 24 1.96 21.48 -6.09
N SER A 25 1.50 20.34 -6.60
CA SER A 25 1.20 19.21 -5.75
C SER A 25 2.52 18.85 -5.07
N THR A 26 2.73 19.38 -3.86
CA THR A 26 3.63 18.76 -2.91
C THR A 26 3.10 17.35 -2.73
N GLY A 27 3.64 16.43 -3.52
CA GLY A 27 3.38 15.01 -3.39
C GLY A 27 3.80 14.59 -2.00
N GLY A 28 2.87 14.68 -1.05
CA GLY A 28 2.97 13.91 0.16
C GLY A 28 3.17 12.48 -0.30
N GLN A 29 4.36 11.93 -0.08
CA GLN A 29 4.61 10.52 -0.27
C GLN A 29 3.63 9.80 0.66
N SER A 30 2.49 9.41 0.11
CA SER A 30 1.63 8.45 0.78
C SER A 30 2.49 7.19 0.89
N SER A 31 2.98 6.90 2.08
CA SER A 31 3.66 5.66 2.44
C SER A 31 2.64 4.51 2.44
N GLY A 32 1.89 4.39 1.36
CA GLY A 32 0.88 3.38 1.21
C GLY A 32 1.32 2.28 0.28
N ILE A 33 0.78 1.09 0.49
CA ILE A 33 0.99 -0.05 -0.39
C ILE A 33 0.45 0.33 -1.77
N ALA A 34 1.34 0.64 -2.70
CA ALA A 34 0.99 1.17 -4.03
C ALA A 34 0.44 0.08 -4.99
N ARG A 35 0.39 -1.19 -4.55
CA ARG A 35 -0.06 -2.34 -5.34
C ARG A 35 -1.09 -3.17 -4.58
N GLY A 36 -1.89 -3.95 -5.29
CA GLY A 36 -2.71 -5.00 -4.70
C GLY A 36 -1.90 -6.25 -4.33
N PRO A 37 -2.55 -7.27 -3.73
CA PRO A 37 -1.91 -8.54 -3.42
C PRO A 37 -1.43 -9.23 -4.69
N SER A 38 -0.29 -9.91 -4.61
CA SER A 38 0.23 -10.75 -5.69
C SER A 38 -0.42 -12.15 -5.67
N ASP A 39 -0.24 -12.91 -6.76
CA ASP A 39 -0.72 -14.30 -6.85
C ASP A 39 -0.11 -15.22 -5.77
N GLY A 40 1.01 -14.81 -5.16
CA GLY A 40 1.66 -15.52 -4.06
C GLY A 40 1.18 -15.13 -2.66
N ALA A 41 0.22 -14.23 -2.53
CA ALA A 41 -0.31 -13.85 -1.23
C ALA A 41 -1.13 -14.98 -0.61
N LEU A 42 -1.02 -15.16 0.71
CA LEU A 42 -1.89 -16.04 1.47
C LEU A 42 -3.29 -15.46 1.52
N GLU A 43 -4.31 -16.31 1.36
CA GLU A 43 -5.71 -15.90 1.42
C GLU A 43 -6.40 -16.53 2.64
N ALA A 44 -7.10 -15.71 3.42
CA ALA A 44 -7.98 -16.15 4.50
C ALA A 44 -9.35 -15.49 4.39
N ARG A 45 -10.42 -16.24 4.71
CA ARG A 45 -11.80 -15.74 4.72
C ARG A 45 -12.27 -15.53 6.15
N VAL A 46 -12.73 -14.32 6.44
CA VAL A 46 -13.14 -13.91 7.79
C VAL A 46 -14.54 -13.33 7.76
N ALA A 47 -15.40 -13.82 8.65
CA ALA A 47 -16.80 -13.36 8.79
C ALA A 47 -16.83 -12.04 9.62
N ALA A 48 -16.17 -10.99 9.14
CA ALA A 48 -16.15 -9.67 9.76
C ALA A 48 -15.90 -8.61 8.68
N PRO A 49 -16.26 -7.33 8.91
CA PRO A 49 -15.95 -6.23 7.98
C PRO A 49 -14.43 -6.03 7.81
N PRO A 50 -13.97 -5.52 6.64
CA PRO A 50 -12.55 -5.31 6.36
C PRO A 50 -11.78 -4.52 7.43
N ASP A 51 -12.37 -3.43 7.90
CA ASP A 51 -11.75 -2.60 8.96
C ASP A 51 -11.51 -3.38 10.26
N THR A 52 -12.48 -4.21 10.65
CA THR A 52 -12.37 -5.06 11.85
C THR A 52 -11.28 -6.11 11.66
N VAL A 53 -11.16 -6.67 10.46
CA VAL A 53 -10.14 -7.68 10.15
C VAL A 53 -8.75 -7.08 10.22
N ILE A 54 -8.53 -5.94 9.58
CA ILE A 54 -7.23 -5.24 9.63
C ILE A 54 -6.90 -4.75 11.04
N GLN A 55 -7.87 -4.24 11.79
CA GLN A 55 -7.62 -3.83 13.17
C GLN A 55 -7.17 -5.02 14.04
N ARG A 56 -7.79 -6.17 13.91
CA ARG A 56 -7.37 -7.38 14.63
C ARG A 56 -5.98 -7.84 14.20
N ALA A 57 -5.67 -7.81 12.89
CA ALA A 57 -4.32 -8.12 12.41
C ALA A 57 -3.29 -7.14 13.01
N TRP A 58 -3.62 -5.85 13.10
CA TRP A 58 -2.81 -4.83 13.76
C TRP A 58 -2.52 -5.17 15.24
N GLU A 59 -3.57 -5.52 15.98
CA GLU A 59 -3.46 -5.88 17.39
C GLU A 59 -2.62 -7.15 17.60
N THR A 60 -2.80 -8.16 16.73
CA THR A 60 -2.04 -9.41 16.75
C THR A 60 -0.55 -9.15 16.50
N LEU A 61 -0.20 -8.42 15.44
CA LEU A 61 1.20 -8.07 15.16
C LEU A 61 1.86 -7.37 16.34
N ARG A 62 1.17 -6.42 16.96
CA ARG A 62 1.69 -5.72 18.14
C ARG A 62 1.90 -6.63 19.34
N ALA A 63 1.00 -7.59 19.57
CA ALA A 63 1.13 -8.57 20.63
C ALA A 63 2.35 -9.47 20.43
N ASP A 64 2.69 -9.76 19.16
CA ASP A 64 3.87 -10.55 18.77
C ASP A 64 5.15 -9.70 18.66
N GLY A 65 5.11 -8.43 19.07
CA GLY A 65 6.27 -7.54 19.07
C GLY A 65 6.63 -6.96 17.70
N VAL A 66 5.76 -7.12 16.70
CA VAL A 66 5.91 -6.55 15.35
C VAL A 66 5.20 -5.20 15.30
N THR A 67 5.88 -4.16 14.82
CA THR A 67 5.29 -2.82 14.70
C THR A 67 4.55 -2.66 13.38
N PRO A 68 3.22 -2.49 13.38
CA PRO A 68 2.49 -2.07 12.18
C PRO A 68 2.76 -0.60 11.87
N ARG A 69 2.90 -0.23 10.59
CA ARG A 69 3.30 1.14 10.19
C ARG A 69 2.18 1.98 9.63
N SER A 70 1.48 1.47 8.65
CA SER A 70 0.46 2.25 7.96
C SER A 70 -0.85 1.50 7.88
N PHE A 71 -1.93 2.22 8.14
CA PHE A 71 -3.27 1.76 7.91
C PHE A 71 -3.91 2.68 6.89
N GLN A 72 -4.40 2.12 5.80
CA GLN A 72 -5.06 2.87 4.75
C GLN A 72 -6.45 2.29 4.46
N ARG A 73 -7.39 3.20 4.20
CA ARG A 73 -8.70 2.86 3.65
C ARG A 73 -8.78 3.41 2.23
N SER A 74 -9.16 2.59 1.30
CA SER A 74 -9.55 3.07 -0.01
C SER A 74 -10.96 3.65 0.06
N THR A 75 -11.09 4.95 -0.15
CA THR A 75 -12.37 5.68 -0.19
C THR A 75 -12.73 6.00 -1.64
N GLY A 76 -12.97 4.99 -2.46
CA GLY A 76 -13.35 5.15 -3.87
C GLY A 76 -14.29 4.05 -4.33
N ASP A 77 -14.73 4.10 -5.60
CA ASP A 77 -15.64 3.12 -6.22
C ASP A 77 -15.16 1.66 -6.15
N SER A 78 -13.91 1.42 -5.77
CA SER A 78 -13.35 0.10 -5.48
C SER A 78 -13.56 -0.27 -4.01
N ALA A 79 -14.77 -0.09 -3.55
CA ALA A 79 -15.36 -0.55 -2.30
C ALA A 79 -14.39 -1.02 -1.18
N ASN A 80 -14.18 -0.14 -0.20
CA ASN A 80 -13.83 -0.52 1.19
C ASN A 80 -12.64 -1.46 1.38
N VAL A 81 -11.61 -1.38 0.56
CA VAL A 81 -10.36 -2.11 0.78
C VAL A 81 -9.61 -1.42 1.91
N ALA A 82 -9.33 -2.14 2.97
CA ALA A 82 -8.41 -1.71 4.01
C ALA A 82 -7.04 -2.38 3.78
N SER A 83 -5.97 -1.65 3.96
CA SER A 83 -4.62 -2.20 3.84
C SER A 83 -3.71 -1.73 4.98
N MET A 84 -2.71 -2.54 5.28
CA MET A 84 -1.74 -2.30 6.32
C MET A 84 -0.39 -2.91 5.93
N GLU A 85 0.70 -2.32 6.39
CA GLU A 85 2.03 -2.92 6.32
C GLU A 85 2.69 -2.95 7.70
N SER A 86 3.58 -3.93 7.91
CA SER A 86 4.48 -3.92 9.07
C SER A 86 5.71 -3.05 8.78
N GLU A 87 6.50 -2.74 9.79
CA GLU A 87 7.91 -2.42 9.59
C GLU A 87 8.67 -3.66 9.10
N TRP A 88 9.96 -3.47 8.74
CA TRP A 88 10.82 -4.58 8.42
C TRP A 88 11.12 -5.41 9.66
N ILE A 89 10.80 -6.69 9.61
CA ILE A 89 10.99 -7.66 10.69
C ILE A 89 12.30 -8.38 10.44
N TYR A 90 13.26 -8.26 11.35
CA TYR A 90 14.44 -9.09 11.34
C TYR A 90 14.10 -10.44 11.97
N ILE A 91 13.95 -11.47 11.15
CA ILE A 91 13.43 -12.78 11.56
C ILE A 91 14.21 -13.38 12.75
N PRO A 92 15.57 -13.32 12.81
CA PRO A 92 16.30 -13.83 13.98
C PRO A 92 15.95 -13.17 15.32
N ASN A 93 15.43 -11.93 15.32
CA ASN A 93 14.99 -11.28 16.56
C ASN A 93 13.67 -11.86 17.08
N VAL A 94 12.78 -12.26 16.17
CA VAL A 94 11.46 -12.81 16.51
C VAL A 94 11.55 -14.33 16.72
N TYR A 95 12.37 -14.99 15.90
CA TYR A 95 12.61 -16.43 15.93
C TYR A 95 14.11 -16.74 16.00
N PRO A 96 14.74 -16.64 17.19
CA PRO A 96 16.19 -16.80 17.33
C PRO A 96 16.73 -18.18 16.92
N THR A 97 15.86 -19.18 16.91
CA THR A 97 16.20 -20.56 16.50
C THR A 97 16.03 -20.83 15.01
N ALA A 98 15.60 -19.82 14.23
CA ALA A 98 15.43 -19.97 12.81
C ALA A 98 16.77 -20.33 12.12
N PRO A 99 16.84 -21.38 11.29
CA PRO A 99 18.08 -21.83 10.64
C PRO A 99 18.42 -20.96 9.43
N LEU A 100 18.51 -19.65 9.62
CA LEU A 100 18.73 -18.67 8.56
C LEU A 100 20.21 -18.28 8.40
N GLY A 101 21.13 -18.94 9.11
CA GLY A 101 22.54 -18.54 9.16
C GLY A 101 23.26 -18.53 7.82
N SER A 102 22.81 -19.35 6.85
CA SER A 102 23.38 -19.42 5.50
C SER A 102 22.82 -18.39 4.52
N LEU A 103 21.76 -17.66 4.89
CA LEU A 103 21.17 -16.65 4.01
C LEU A 103 21.97 -15.34 4.04
N PRO A 104 22.00 -14.59 2.94
CA PRO A 104 22.42 -13.20 2.93
C PRO A 104 21.67 -12.40 3.98
N GLU A 105 22.32 -11.39 4.57
CA GLU A 105 21.69 -10.59 5.62
C GLU A 105 20.41 -9.91 5.16
N SER A 106 20.37 -9.44 3.90
CA SER A 106 19.18 -8.84 3.29
C SER A 106 17.95 -9.77 3.25
N GLU A 107 18.17 -11.07 3.09
CA GLU A 107 17.11 -12.06 3.01
C GLU A 107 16.54 -12.48 4.38
N LYS A 108 17.15 -12.03 5.48
CA LYS A 108 16.65 -12.25 6.84
C LYS A 108 15.61 -11.23 7.27
N TYR A 109 15.38 -10.19 6.45
CA TYR A 109 14.37 -9.18 6.71
C TYR A 109 13.13 -9.43 5.88
N VAL A 110 11.99 -9.43 6.52
CA VAL A 110 10.67 -9.61 5.90
C VAL A 110 9.75 -8.45 6.30
N LYS A 111 8.95 -7.98 5.39
CA LYS A 111 7.86 -7.03 5.66
C LYS A 111 6.54 -7.72 5.29
N MET A 112 5.54 -7.56 6.16
CA MET A 112 4.21 -8.13 5.95
C MET A 112 3.28 -7.08 5.37
N LEU A 113 2.61 -7.42 4.28
CA LEU A 113 1.59 -6.60 3.64
C LEU A 113 0.23 -7.28 3.83
N PHE A 114 -0.79 -6.48 4.13
CA PHE A 114 -2.14 -6.96 4.37
C PHE A 114 -3.14 -6.18 3.54
N TRP A 115 -4.10 -6.87 2.93
CA TRP A 115 -5.25 -6.29 2.25
C TRP A 115 -6.51 -7.02 2.68
N ALA A 116 -7.48 -6.28 3.17
CA ALA A 116 -8.79 -6.79 3.52
C ALA A 116 -9.81 -6.26 2.52
N GLN A 117 -10.44 -7.16 1.78
CA GLN A 117 -11.41 -6.84 0.74
C GLN A 117 -12.78 -7.43 1.08
N PRO A 118 -13.89 -6.70 0.88
CA PRO A 118 -15.23 -7.23 1.11
C PRO A 118 -15.51 -8.44 0.21
N PHE A 119 -16.10 -9.48 0.76
CA PHE A 119 -16.48 -10.66 0.01
C PHE A 119 -17.70 -11.37 0.64
N ARG A 120 -18.82 -11.43 -0.07
CA ARG A 120 -20.02 -12.24 0.29
C ARG A 120 -20.43 -12.15 1.77
N GLY A 121 -20.54 -10.95 2.32
CA GLY A 121 -20.93 -10.73 3.73
C GLY A 121 -19.80 -10.86 4.76
N GLY A 122 -18.57 -10.98 4.30
CA GLY A 122 -17.36 -10.99 5.13
C GLY A 122 -16.21 -10.29 4.42
N THR A 123 -15.01 -10.78 4.67
CA THR A 123 -13.76 -10.25 4.14
C THR A 123 -12.87 -11.37 3.63
N VAL A 124 -12.22 -11.17 2.51
CA VAL A 124 -11.01 -11.89 2.15
C VAL A 124 -9.82 -11.07 2.63
N LEU A 125 -9.01 -11.65 3.48
CA LEU A 125 -7.74 -11.11 3.94
C LEU A 125 -6.62 -11.74 3.10
N TYR A 126 -5.85 -10.90 2.44
CA TYR A 126 -4.61 -11.28 1.77
C TYR A 126 -3.43 -10.87 2.64
N ILE A 127 -2.48 -11.79 2.81
CA ILE A 127 -1.24 -11.56 3.54
C ILE A 127 -0.08 -11.90 2.61
N GLU A 128 0.76 -10.92 2.34
CA GLU A 128 1.92 -11.10 1.46
C GLU A 128 3.20 -10.75 2.21
N PRO A 129 4.03 -11.73 2.56
CA PRO A 129 5.37 -11.46 3.03
C PRO A 129 6.26 -11.07 1.84
N ILE A 130 7.01 -9.99 2.00
CA ILE A 130 7.99 -9.53 1.01
C ILE A 130 9.37 -9.42 1.63
N TYR A 131 10.40 -9.56 0.79
CA TYR A 131 11.80 -9.37 1.16
C TYR A 131 12.56 -8.61 0.07
N ASN A 132 13.77 -8.17 0.36
CA ASN A 132 14.67 -7.57 -0.62
C ASN A 132 15.91 -8.48 -0.79
N PRO A 133 16.03 -9.22 -1.91
CA PRO A 133 17.14 -10.15 -2.11
C PRO A 133 18.49 -9.45 -2.35
N ALA A 134 18.50 -8.21 -2.78
CA ALA A 134 19.71 -7.52 -3.23
C ALA A 134 20.38 -6.65 -2.16
N ASP A 135 19.58 -5.98 -1.34
CA ASP A 135 20.06 -4.96 -0.41
C ASP A 135 19.38 -5.07 0.97
N LEU A 136 20.03 -4.53 1.98
CA LEU A 136 19.39 -4.31 3.26
C LEU A 136 18.15 -3.42 3.10
N PRO A 137 17.09 -3.67 3.87
CA PRO A 137 15.86 -2.90 3.77
C PRO A 137 16.07 -1.43 4.15
N THR A 138 15.41 -0.56 3.42
CA THR A 138 15.41 0.89 3.64
C THR A 138 14.01 1.40 3.87
N GLU A 139 13.89 2.53 4.55
CA GLU A 139 12.65 3.28 4.65
C GLU A 139 12.83 4.69 4.07
N PRO A 140 11.98 5.12 3.16
CA PRO A 140 10.80 4.40 2.64
C PRO A 140 11.19 3.15 1.83
N THR A 141 10.29 2.17 1.80
CA THR A 141 10.51 0.89 1.11
C THR A 141 10.74 1.09 -0.38
N ASN A 142 11.84 0.56 -0.91
CA ASN A 142 12.09 0.54 -2.35
C ASN A 142 11.34 -0.62 -3.01
N TRP A 143 10.09 -0.38 -3.39
CA TRP A 143 9.17 -1.38 -3.94
C TRP A 143 9.69 -2.07 -5.21
N ALA A 144 10.52 -1.40 -6.01
CA ALA A 144 11.08 -1.98 -7.23
C ALA A 144 12.07 -3.13 -6.95
N ARG A 145 12.65 -3.16 -5.75
CA ARG A 145 13.62 -4.18 -5.32
C ARG A 145 13.04 -5.27 -4.46
N THR A 146 11.80 -5.13 -4.02
CA THR A 146 11.13 -6.15 -3.21
C THR A 146 10.60 -7.29 -4.08
N ARG A 147 10.53 -8.48 -3.48
CA ARG A 147 9.93 -9.69 -4.06
C ARG A 147 9.01 -10.33 -3.01
N THR A 148 7.96 -10.98 -3.48
CA THR A 148 7.16 -11.86 -2.62
C THR A 148 8.04 -12.98 -2.11
N LEU A 149 7.98 -13.26 -0.83
CA LEU A 149 8.74 -14.35 -0.20
C LEU A 149 8.21 -15.69 -0.74
N PRO A 150 9.03 -16.50 -1.45
CA PRO A 150 8.54 -17.75 -1.97
C PRO A 150 8.38 -18.81 -0.87
N PRO A 151 7.46 -19.78 -1.02
CA PRO A 151 7.29 -20.86 -0.04
C PRO A 151 8.56 -21.69 0.22
N ALA A 152 9.47 -21.75 -0.75
CA ALA A 152 10.76 -22.43 -0.59
C ALA A 152 11.78 -21.63 0.25
N HIS A 153 11.51 -20.37 0.55
CA HIS A 153 12.43 -19.56 1.34
C HIS A 153 12.45 -20.03 2.80
N PRO A 154 13.63 -20.19 3.44
CA PRO A 154 13.71 -20.69 4.81
C PRO A 154 12.94 -19.89 5.85
N ALA A 155 12.74 -18.59 5.62
CA ALA A 155 11.94 -17.75 6.51
C ALA A 155 10.42 -17.96 6.38
N TRP A 156 9.94 -18.66 5.34
CA TRP A 156 8.51 -18.81 5.06
C TRP A 156 7.72 -19.37 6.24
N GLN A 157 8.24 -20.41 6.89
CA GLN A 157 7.58 -21.05 8.04
C GLN A 157 7.41 -20.12 9.25
N TYR A 158 8.18 -19.02 9.32
CA TYR A 158 8.14 -18.06 10.43
C TYR A 158 7.20 -16.87 10.15
N VAL A 159 6.64 -16.78 8.97
CA VAL A 159 5.70 -15.73 8.59
C VAL A 159 4.27 -16.25 8.38
N GLN A 160 4.05 -17.57 8.53
CA GLN A 160 2.73 -18.19 8.41
C GLN A 160 1.96 -18.26 9.74
N TYR A 161 2.64 -18.02 10.84
CA TYR A 161 2.09 -18.04 12.20
C TYR A 161 2.04 -16.64 12.76
#